data_b163bbeb6cb3739db40982172a06b634
#
_entry.id   b163bbeb6cb3739db40982172a06b634
#
_cell.length_a   1.000
_cell.length_b   1.000
_cell.length_c   1.000
_cell.angle_alpha   90.00
_cell.angle_beta   90.00
_cell.angle_gamma   90.00
#
_symmetry.space_group_name_H-M   'P 1'
#
loop_
_entity.id
_entity.type
_entity.pdbx_description
1 polymer ?
#
loop_
_entity_poly.entity_id
_entity_poly.type
_entity_poly.pdbx_seq_one_letter_code
_entity_poly.pdbx_strand_id
1 'polypeptide(L)'
;ILNHFMPQFWLGMTATPERMDNQDVFKLFDYHLAYEIRLKDALAAKMLAPFHYVGVTDYEVDGEVITETSKLNQLIATKRVNYVLNQLDYYGYCGDQPRGLVFCSRQAEAKELAVQFNAANHPAIALTNQSSSQERAKAVEQLEAGKIEYIITVDLFNEGVDIPSVNQIVMMRNTQSPIVFTQQLGRGLRQYPGKDF
;
A
#
# COMPACT_ATOMS: atom_id res chain seq x y z
N ILE A 1 -11.12 6.85 -27.27
CA ILE A 1 -9.76 6.38 -27.64
C ILE A 1 -9.85 5.01 -28.28
N LEU A 2 -10.54 4.01 -27.67
CA LEU A 2 -10.60 2.63 -28.18
C LEU A 2 -11.13 2.58 -29.63
N ASN A 3 -12.17 3.34 -29.95
CA ASN A 3 -12.77 3.37 -31.28
C ASN A 3 -11.85 3.93 -32.40
N HIS A 4 -10.69 4.44 -32.04
CA HIS A 4 -9.69 4.92 -33.02
C HIS A 4 -8.85 3.77 -33.59
N PHE A 5 -8.78 2.66 -32.89
CA PHE A 5 -8.00 1.50 -33.29
C PHE A 5 -8.88 0.42 -33.86
N MET A 6 -8.40 -0.30 -34.86
CA MET A 6 -9.08 -1.45 -35.46
C MET A 6 -8.21 -2.71 -35.33
N PRO A 7 -8.01 -3.23 -34.11
CA PRO A 7 -7.21 -4.43 -33.90
C PRO A 7 -8.00 -5.69 -34.29
N GLN A 8 -7.31 -6.77 -34.51
CA GLN A 8 -7.95 -8.07 -34.78
C GLN A 8 -8.67 -8.63 -33.54
N PHE A 9 -8.19 -8.29 -32.33
CA PHE A 9 -8.86 -8.61 -31.07
C PHE A 9 -8.44 -7.61 -29.97
N TRP A 10 -9.25 -7.54 -28.93
CA TRP A 10 -8.99 -6.78 -27.72
C TRP A 10 -8.77 -7.72 -26.54
N LEU A 11 -7.74 -7.46 -25.73
CA LEU A 11 -7.53 -8.09 -24.44
C LEU A 11 -7.42 -7.04 -23.36
N GLY A 12 -8.27 -7.14 -22.33
CA GLY A 12 -8.19 -6.33 -21.12
C GLY A 12 -7.74 -7.17 -19.93
N MET A 13 -6.85 -6.62 -19.10
CA MET A 13 -6.46 -7.22 -17.83
C MET A 13 -6.60 -6.20 -16.72
N THR A 14 -7.25 -6.56 -15.63
CA THR A 14 -7.40 -5.72 -14.45
C THR A 14 -7.52 -6.58 -13.20
N ALA A 15 -6.99 -6.10 -12.09
CA ALA A 15 -7.19 -6.70 -10.77
C ALA A 15 -8.49 -6.22 -10.10
N THR A 16 -9.08 -5.13 -10.61
CA THR A 16 -10.25 -4.47 -10.02
C THR A 16 -11.23 -4.11 -11.14
N PRO A 17 -12.01 -5.07 -11.66
CA PRO A 17 -12.96 -4.81 -12.75
C PRO A 17 -14.13 -3.93 -12.32
N GLU A 18 -14.50 -3.96 -11.05
CA GLU A 18 -15.52 -3.08 -10.48
C GLU A 18 -15.01 -1.64 -10.40
N ARG A 19 -15.73 -0.70 -11.00
CA ARG A 19 -15.36 0.72 -11.03
C ARG A 19 -16.29 1.55 -10.17
N MET A 20 -15.74 2.59 -9.51
CA MET A 20 -16.54 3.53 -8.71
C MET A 20 -17.29 4.57 -9.54
N ASP A 21 -16.94 4.73 -10.82
CA ASP A 21 -17.58 5.69 -11.76
C ASP A 21 -18.79 5.10 -12.49
N ASN A 22 -19.31 3.97 -12.03
CA ASN A 22 -20.41 3.23 -12.64
C ASN A 22 -20.20 2.83 -14.12
N GLN A 23 -18.94 2.87 -14.59
CA GLN A 23 -18.63 2.36 -15.92
C GLN A 23 -18.40 0.85 -15.83
N ASP A 24 -19.14 0.12 -16.64
CA ASP A 24 -19.03 -1.33 -16.75
C ASP A 24 -17.90 -1.68 -17.73
N VAL A 25 -16.78 -2.16 -17.17
CA VAL A 25 -15.61 -2.59 -17.95
C VAL A 25 -15.94 -3.81 -18.81
N PHE A 26 -16.78 -4.72 -18.32
CA PHE A 26 -17.15 -5.93 -19.05
C PHE A 26 -17.88 -5.61 -20.36
N LYS A 27 -18.66 -4.53 -20.39
CA LYS A 27 -19.35 -4.05 -21.59
C LYS A 27 -18.39 -3.69 -22.73
N LEU A 28 -17.16 -3.26 -22.42
CA LEU A 28 -16.15 -2.96 -23.44
C LEU A 28 -15.71 -4.19 -24.22
N PHE A 29 -15.94 -5.37 -23.67
CA PHE A 29 -15.56 -6.67 -24.22
C PHE A 29 -16.79 -7.56 -24.49
N ASP A 30 -17.96 -6.96 -24.70
CA ASP A 30 -19.23 -7.66 -24.92
C ASP A 30 -19.49 -8.78 -23.90
N TYR A 31 -19.06 -8.56 -22.63
CA TYR A 31 -19.12 -9.51 -21.52
C TYR A 31 -18.36 -10.83 -21.75
N HIS A 32 -17.43 -10.85 -22.69
CA HIS A 32 -16.56 -11.99 -22.89
C HIS A 32 -15.46 -11.98 -21.81
N LEU A 33 -15.58 -12.92 -20.88
CA LEU A 33 -14.61 -13.14 -19.80
C LEU A 33 -13.76 -14.36 -20.11
N ALA A 34 -12.47 -14.14 -20.39
CA ALA A 34 -11.54 -15.24 -20.68
C ALA A 34 -11.12 -15.98 -19.41
N TYR A 35 -10.88 -15.24 -18.33
CA TYR A 35 -10.46 -15.81 -17.05
C TYR A 35 -10.75 -14.83 -15.92
N GLU A 36 -11.18 -15.33 -14.77
CA GLU A 36 -11.33 -14.60 -13.54
C GLU A 36 -10.76 -15.41 -12.38
N ILE A 37 -9.98 -14.75 -11.53
CA ILE A 37 -9.55 -15.29 -10.26
C ILE A 37 -9.70 -14.22 -9.18
N ARG A 38 -10.40 -14.56 -8.12
CA ARG A 38 -10.60 -13.68 -6.98
C ARG A 38 -9.51 -13.88 -5.93
N LEU A 39 -9.31 -12.89 -5.05
CA LEU A 39 -8.27 -12.92 -4.02
C LEU A 39 -8.28 -14.24 -3.21
N LYS A 40 -9.46 -14.71 -2.80
CA LYS A 40 -9.62 -15.96 -2.05
C LYS A 40 -9.10 -17.18 -2.83
N ASP A 41 -9.44 -17.25 -4.10
CA ASP A 41 -9.05 -18.37 -4.96
C ASP A 41 -7.55 -18.34 -5.27
N ALA A 42 -7.01 -17.14 -5.49
CA ALA A 42 -5.57 -16.93 -5.69
C ALA A 42 -4.74 -17.31 -4.45
N LEU A 43 -5.23 -17.02 -3.25
CA LEU A 43 -4.62 -17.45 -2.00
C LEU A 43 -4.71 -18.97 -1.83
N ALA A 44 -5.87 -19.57 -2.09
CA ALA A 44 -6.06 -21.02 -2.02
C ALA A 44 -5.19 -21.78 -3.03
N ALA A 45 -5.00 -21.22 -4.23
CA ALA A 45 -4.10 -21.73 -5.25
C ALA A 45 -2.61 -21.44 -4.99
N LYS A 46 -2.27 -20.82 -3.86
CA LYS A 46 -0.89 -20.41 -3.51
C LYS A 46 -0.22 -19.53 -4.58
N MET A 47 -0.98 -18.72 -5.27
CA MET A 47 -0.47 -17.72 -6.22
C MET A 47 -0.03 -16.44 -5.53
N LEU A 48 -0.50 -16.24 -4.30
CA LEU A 48 -0.20 -15.10 -3.44
C LEU A 48 0.34 -15.60 -2.09
N ALA A 49 1.16 -14.77 -1.43
CA ALA A 49 1.58 -15.02 -0.07
C ALA A 49 0.39 -14.88 0.89
N PRO A 50 0.25 -15.74 1.89
CA PRO A 50 -0.72 -15.54 2.96
C PRO A 50 -0.39 -14.25 3.74
N PHE A 51 -1.37 -13.72 4.48
CA PHE A 51 -1.16 -12.49 5.25
C PHE A 51 -2.01 -12.47 6.50
N HIS A 52 -1.57 -11.74 7.50
CA HIS A 52 -2.37 -11.40 8.66
C HIS A 52 -2.90 -9.97 8.52
N TYR A 53 -4.20 -9.79 8.62
CA TYR A 53 -4.83 -8.48 8.64
C TYR A 53 -5.17 -8.10 10.08
N VAL A 54 -4.68 -6.95 10.51
CA VAL A 54 -4.90 -6.44 11.86
C VAL A 54 -5.51 -5.04 11.77
N GLY A 55 -6.69 -4.88 12.36
CA GLY A 55 -7.28 -3.57 12.58
C GLY A 55 -6.79 -3.01 13.91
N VAL A 56 -6.13 -1.87 13.87
CA VAL A 56 -5.68 -1.14 15.06
C VAL A 56 -6.61 0.04 15.27
N THR A 57 -7.08 0.24 16.53
CA THR A 57 -7.86 1.43 16.88
C THR A 57 -7.00 2.67 16.75
N ASP A 58 -7.63 3.78 16.33
CA ASP A 58 -6.94 5.05 16.27
C ASP A 58 -6.35 5.45 17.62
N TYR A 59 -5.23 6.19 17.56
CA TYR A 59 -4.59 6.69 18.76
C TYR A 59 -5.50 7.71 19.45
N GLU A 60 -5.87 7.45 20.71
CA GLU A 60 -6.68 8.33 21.55
C GLU A 60 -5.79 9.19 22.45
N VAL A 61 -6.14 10.46 22.58
CA VAL A 61 -5.55 11.37 23.57
C VAL A 61 -6.68 11.92 24.41
N ASP A 62 -6.61 11.73 25.72
CA ASP A 62 -7.61 12.17 26.70
C ASP A 62 -9.05 11.63 26.41
N GLY A 63 -9.16 10.44 25.82
CA GLY A 63 -10.42 9.80 25.48
C GLY A 63 -11.08 10.30 24.18
N GLU A 64 -10.41 11.17 23.44
CA GLU A 64 -10.85 11.59 22.10
C GLU A 64 -10.02 10.90 21.02
N VAL A 65 -10.71 10.27 20.06
CA VAL A 65 -10.07 9.73 18.86
C VAL A 65 -9.54 10.89 18.02
N ILE A 66 -8.23 10.89 17.79
CA ILE A 66 -7.61 11.92 16.96
C ILE A 66 -7.87 11.58 15.50
N THR A 67 -8.90 12.19 14.93
CA THR A 67 -9.21 12.11 13.51
C THR A 67 -8.36 13.07 12.68
N GLU A 68 -8.23 12.83 11.38
CA GLU A 68 -7.42 13.62 10.44
C GLU A 68 -7.75 15.13 10.41
N THR A 69 -8.93 15.52 10.88
CA THR A 69 -9.44 16.88 10.84
C THR A 69 -9.18 17.71 12.10
N SER A 70 -8.88 17.07 13.23
CA SER A 70 -8.66 17.79 14.49
C SER A 70 -7.19 18.17 14.65
N LYS A 71 -6.88 19.44 14.81
CA LYS A 71 -5.63 20.10 15.29
C LYS A 71 -4.33 19.24 15.33
N LEU A 72 -4.25 18.28 14.47
CA LEU A 72 -3.27 17.20 14.40
C LEU A 72 -1.85 17.69 14.13
N ASN A 73 -1.67 18.90 13.65
CA ASN A 73 -0.36 19.41 13.22
C ASN A 73 0.69 19.51 14.33
N GLN A 74 0.30 19.40 15.59
CA GLN A 74 1.24 19.50 16.71
C GLN A 74 1.39 18.20 17.55
N LEU A 75 0.42 17.29 17.53
CA LEU A 75 0.45 16.05 18.32
C LEU A 75 0.80 14.81 17.52
N ILE A 76 0.83 14.91 16.24
CA ILE A 76 1.17 13.82 15.30
C ILE A 76 2.56 13.28 15.58
N ALA A 77 3.43 14.15 15.96
CA ALA A 77 4.82 13.93 15.87
C ALA A 77 5.25 12.65 16.59
N THR A 78 5.47 12.63 17.85
CA THR A 78 6.23 11.53 18.45
C THR A 78 5.36 10.42 19.01
N LYS A 79 4.22 10.73 19.62
CA LYS A 79 3.41 9.72 20.32
C LYS A 79 2.66 8.79 19.37
N ARG A 80 2.05 9.34 18.30
CA ARG A 80 1.34 8.54 17.29
C ARG A 80 2.32 7.65 16.51
N VAL A 81 3.48 8.19 16.16
CA VAL A 81 4.52 7.41 15.46
C VAL A 81 5.04 6.29 16.35
N ASN A 82 5.37 6.56 17.61
CA ASN A 82 5.77 5.52 18.54
C ASN A 82 4.68 4.46 18.74
N TYR A 83 3.41 4.87 18.77
CA TYR A 83 2.31 3.93 18.83
C TYR A 83 2.28 3.03 17.58
N VAL A 84 2.38 3.60 16.38
CA VAL A 84 2.42 2.84 15.12
C VAL A 84 3.61 1.88 15.10
N LEU A 85 4.80 2.36 15.44
CA LEU A 85 6.02 1.54 15.48
C LEU A 85 5.89 0.39 16.48
N ASN A 86 5.35 0.65 17.67
CA ASN A 86 5.08 -0.40 18.67
C ASN A 86 4.09 -1.44 18.15
N GLN A 87 3.08 -1.04 17.36
CA GLN A 87 2.15 -1.99 16.74
C GLN A 87 2.85 -2.82 15.66
N LEU A 88 3.70 -2.19 14.83
CA LEU A 88 4.46 -2.89 13.81
C LEU A 88 5.42 -3.92 14.41
N ASP A 89 6.10 -3.57 15.51
CA ASP A 89 6.98 -4.47 16.25
C ASP A 89 6.20 -5.61 16.91
N TYR A 90 5.03 -5.31 17.49
CA TYR A 90 4.19 -6.31 18.15
C TYR A 90 3.63 -7.34 17.18
N TYR A 91 3.12 -6.92 16.02
CA TYR A 91 2.58 -7.83 15.01
C TYR A 91 3.65 -8.44 14.12
N GLY A 92 4.82 -7.83 14.05
CA GLY A 92 5.99 -8.35 13.37
C GLY A 92 5.91 -8.34 11.83
N TYR A 93 6.81 -9.07 11.24
CA TYR A 93 6.96 -9.23 9.79
C TYR A 93 7.62 -10.59 9.50
N CYS A 94 7.46 -11.09 8.27
CA CYS A 94 8.22 -12.24 7.79
C CYS A 94 9.60 -11.81 7.28
N GLY A 95 10.57 -12.69 7.45
CA GLY A 95 11.92 -12.49 6.92
C GLY A 95 12.88 -11.88 7.96
N ASP A 96 13.97 -11.33 7.46
CA ASP A 96 15.13 -10.88 8.24
C ASP A 96 15.01 -9.44 8.76
N GLN A 97 14.22 -8.61 8.08
CA GLN A 97 14.03 -7.20 8.41
C GLN A 97 12.71 -6.68 7.83
N PRO A 98 12.18 -5.56 8.38
CA PRO A 98 10.98 -4.96 7.82
C PRO A 98 11.26 -4.37 6.44
N ARG A 99 10.32 -4.57 5.52
CA ARG A 99 10.24 -3.93 4.20
C ARG A 99 8.82 -3.47 4.00
N GLY A 100 8.53 -2.26 4.49
CA GLY A 100 7.17 -1.76 4.62
C GLY A 100 6.78 -0.69 3.59
N LEU A 101 5.50 -0.72 3.20
CA LEU A 101 4.85 0.40 2.52
C LEU A 101 3.82 1.03 3.46
N VAL A 102 3.95 2.34 3.71
CA VAL A 102 3.03 3.11 4.54
C VAL A 102 2.22 4.06 3.66
N PHE A 103 0.91 3.88 3.65
CA PHE A 103 -0.01 4.69 2.87
C PHE A 103 -0.67 5.77 3.72
N CYS A 104 -0.45 7.04 3.37
CA CYS A 104 -0.96 8.23 4.06
C CYS A 104 -1.99 8.96 3.21
N SER A 105 -2.72 9.90 3.83
CA SER A 105 -3.69 10.75 3.14
C SER A 105 -3.08 12.00 2.53
N ARG A 106 -2.00 12.54 3.12
CA ARG A 106 -1.41 13.83 2.75
C ARG A 106 0.10 13.75 2.57
N GLN A 107 0.61 14.52 1.62
CA GLN A 107 2.05 14.60 1.36
C GLN A 107 2.86 15.18 2.54
N ALA A 108 2.29 16.16 3.24
CA ALA A 108 2.90 16.74 4.44
C ALA A 108 3.03 15.68 5.54
N GLU A 109 1.99 14.87 5.73
CA GLU A 109 1.99 13.74 6.66
C GLU A 109 3.06 12.71 6.29
N ALA A 110 3.16 12.33 5.03
CA ALA A 110 4.16 11.37 4.59
C ALA A 110 5.60 11.85 4.86
N LYS A 111 5.88 13.13 4.62
CA LYS A 111 7.19 13.73 4.91
C LYS A 111 7.48 13.77 6.40
N GLU A 112 6.51 14.17 7.21
CA GLU A 112 6.63 14.23 8.67
C GLU A 112 6.86 12.84 9.27
N LEU A 113 6.08 11.84 8.84
CA LEU A 113 6.25 10.46 9.27
C LEU A 113 7.65 9.93 8.93
N ALA A 114 8.17 10.23 7.75
CA ALA A 114 9.52 9.80 7.38
C ALA A 114 10.59 10.39 8.32
N VAL A 115 10.45 11.66 8.71
CA VAL A 115 11.35 12.29 9.69
C VAL A 115 11.26 11.57 11.03
N GLN A 116 10.05 11.28 11.50
CA GLN A 116 9.82 10.64 12.80
C GLN A 116 10.28 9.17 12.82
N PHE A 117 10.05 8.41 11.75
CA PHE A 117 10.54 7.05 11.61
C PHE A 117 12.07 7.02 11.67
N ASN A 118 12.74 7.90 10.92
CA ASN A 118 14.20 8.05 10.96
C ASN A 118 14.70 8.44 12.36
N ALA A 119 14.01 9.34 13.06
CA ALA A 119 14.37 9.73 14.44
C ALA A 119 14.21 8.59 15.43
N ALA A 120 13.32 7.63 15.14
CA ALA A 120 13.09 6.42 15.93
C ALA A 120 14.01 5.24 15.51
N ASN A 121 15.02 5.47 14.67
CA ASN A 121 15.93 4.46 14.09
C ASN A 121 15.25 3.44 13.16
N HIS A 122 14.15 3.82 12.51
CA HIS A 122 13.53 3.08 11.42
C HIS A 122 13.76 3.83 10.10
N PRO A 123 14.81 3.50 9.32
CA PRO A 123 15.16 4.22 8.11
C PRO A 123 14.00 4.24 7.11
N ALA A 124 13.52 5.44 6.78
CA ALA A 124 12.34 5.63 5.93
C ALA A 124 12.51 6.79 4.93
N ILE A 125 11.86 6.68 3.79
CA ILE A 125 11.81 7.72 2.74
C ILE A 125 10.36 8.04 2.42
N ALA A 126 10.03 9.33 2.34
CA ALA A 126 8.74 9.79 1.84
C ALA A 126 8.80 9.97 0.32
N LEU A 127 7.85 9.37 -0.40
CA LEU A 127 7.65 9.59 -1.83
C LEU A 127 6.27 10.23 -2.08
N THR A 128 6.27 11.26 -2.90
CA THR A 128 5.07 12.01 -3.27
C THR A 128 4.94 12.10 -4.79
N ASN A 129 3.84 12.66 -5.28
CA ASN A 129 3.66 12.92 -6.71
C ASN A 129 4.75 13.83 -7.30
N GLN A 130 5.46 14.59 -6.47
CA GLN A 130 6.60 15.43 -6.86
C GLN A 130 7.89 14.62 -7.04
N SER A 131 7.96 13.40 -6.50
CA SER A 131 9.13 12.54 -6.63
C SER A 131 9.27 12.06 -8.08
N SER A 132 10.46 12.22 -8.63
CA SER A 132 10.79 11.77 -9.98
C SER A 132 10.78 10.23 -10.09
N SER A 133 10.67 9.72 -11.30
CA SER A 133 10.78 8.27 -11.55
C SER A 133 12.10 7.68 -11.07
N GLN A 134 13.18 8.46 -11.15
CA GLN A 134 14.50 8.04 -10.70
C GLN A 134 14.59 7.95 -9.18
N GLU A 135 14.02 8.90 -8.43
CA GLU A 135 13.94 8.85 -6.98
C GLU A 135 13.09 7.67 -6.49
N ARG A 136 11.99 7.39 -7.18
CA ARG A 136 11.14 6.23 -6.88
C ARG A 136 11.87 4.91 -7.10
N ALA A 137 12.56 4.75 -8.23
CA ALA A 137 13.35 3.56 -8.52
C ALA A 137 14.46 3.35 -7.49
N LYS A 138 15.17 4.42 -7.12
CA LYS A 138 16.22 4.38 -6.10
C LYS A 138 15.68 3.99 -4.72
N ALA A 139 14.51 4.50 -4.33
CA ALA A 139 13.90 4.14 -3.05
C ALA A 139 13.49 2.66 -3.01
N VAL A 140 12.96 2.12 -4.11
CA VAL A 140 12.66 0.68 -4.23
C VAL A 140 13.94 -0.15 -4.10
N GLU A 141 15.00 0.21 -4.82
CA GLU A 141 16.31 -0.46 -4.72
C GLU A 141 16.87 -0.43 -3.28
N GLN A 142 16.72 0.69 -2.59
CA GLN A 142 17.16 0.82 -1.21
C GLN A 142 16.33 -0.04 -0.25
N LEU A 143 15.01 -0.15 -0.45
CA LEU A 143 14.13 -1.02 0.33
C LEU A 143 14.49 -2.50 0.12
N GLU A 144 14.66 -2.92 -1.12
CA GLU A 144 15.06 -4.29 -1.45
C GLU A 144 16.44 -4.66 -0.90
N ALA A 145 17.38 -3.72 -0.97
CA ALA A 145 18.73 -3.87 -0.40
C ALA A 145 18.77 -3.76 1.14
N GLY A 146 17.64 -3.47 1.80
CA GLY A 146 17.56 -3.32 3.25
C GLY A 146 18.27 -2.09 3.81
N LYS A 147 18.53 -1.09 2.98
CA LYS A 147 19.11 0.20 3.40
C LYS A 147 18.07 1.12 4.03
N ILE A 148 16.82 0.92 3.69
CA ILE A 148 15.65 1.53 4.34
C ILE A 148 14.65 0.44 4.68
N GLU A 149 13.85 0.68 5.71
CA GLU A 149 12.80 -0.23 6.17
C GLU A 149 11.43 0.14 5.61
N TYR A 150 11.19 1.44 5.37
CA TYR A 150 9.86 1.91 4.96
C TYR A 150 9.90 2.92 3.82
N ILE A 151 8.97 2.77 2.88
CA ILE A 151 8.58 3.81 1.94
C ILE A 151 7.22 4.34 2.37
N ILE A 152 7.13 5.63 2.66
CA ILE A 152 5.91 6.31 3.11
C ILE A 152 5.38 7.13 1.93
N THR A 153 4.13 6.92 1.56
CA THR A 153 3.62 7.47 0.30
C THR A 153 2.15 7.88 0.34
N VAL A 154 1.76 8.72 -0.59
CA VAL A 154 0.37 9.11 -0.86
C VAL A 154 0.05 8.76 -2.31
N ASP A 155 -0.88 7.83 -2.53
CA ASP A 155 -1.44 7.39 -3.82
C ASP A 155 -0.44 6.90 -4.89
N LEU A 156 0.87 6.93 -4.62
CA LEU A 156 1.87 6.49 -5.58
C LEU A 156 1.92 4.97 -5.59
N PHE A 157 2.23 4.12 -5.36
CA PHE A 157 2.33 2.68 -5.35
C PHE A 157 0.97 1.93 -5.30
N ASN A 158 -0.14 2.65 -5.52
CA ASN A 158 -1.42 1.96 -5.69
C ASN A 158 -1.39 1.07 -6.95
N GLU A 159 -0.73 1.55 -8.02
CA GLU A 159 -0.60 0.82 -9.29
C GLU A 159 0.84 0.90 -9.83
N GLY A 160 1.22 -0.08 -10.66
CA GLY A 160 2.42 -0.03 -11.50
C GLY A 160 3.76 -0.29 -10.83
N VAL A 161 3.80 -0.61 -9.53
CA VAL A 161 5.05 -0.97 -8.83
C VAL A 161 4.96 -2.41 -8.33
N ASP A 162 5.99 -3.19 -8.61
CA ASP A 162 6.12 -4.57 -8.14
C ASP A 162 7.37 -4.67 -7.25
N ILE A 163 7.15 -4.88 -5.95
CA ILE A 163 8.21 -5.04 -4.94
C ILE A 163 7.90 -6.33 -4.16
N PRO A 164 8.32 -7.50 -4.65
CA PRO A 164 7.97 -8.78 -4.04
C PRO A 164 8.43 -8.92 -2.59
N SER A 165 9.52 -8.24 -2.23
CA SER A 165 10.10 -8.29 -0.89
C SER A 165 9.30 -7.55 0.20
N VAL A 166 8.28 -6.76 -0.16
CA VAL A 166 7.43 -6.06 0.81
C VAL A 166 6.71 -7.06 1.71
N ASN A 167 6.92 -6.94 3.01
CA ASN A 167 6.41 -7.84 4.06
C ASN A 167 5.52 -7.14 5.10
N GLN A 168 5.37 -5.82 5.02
CA GLN A 168 4.42 -5.06 5.83
C GLN A 168 3.69 -4.01 4.98
N ILE A 169 2.37 -3.93 5.14
CA ILE A 169 1.53 -2.88 4.56
C ILE A 169 0.84 -2.14 5.69
N VAL A 170 1.05 -0.84 5.77
CA VAL A 170 0.48 0.04 6.79
C VAL A 170 -0.46 1.03 6.13
N MET A 171 -1.73 0.96 6.46
CA MET A 171 -2.74 1.85 5.93
C MET A 171 -3.11 2.88 7.00
N MET A 172 -2.46 4.05 6.97
CA MET A 172 -2.69 5.16 7.91
C MET A 172 -3.82 6.09 7.45
N ARG A 173 -4.47 5.74 6.34
CA ARG A 173 -5.61 6.48 5.80
C ARG A 173 -6.88 5.64 5.91
N ASN A 174 -7.96 6.29 6.29
CA ASN A 174 -9.28 5.68 6.17
C ASN A 174 -9.68 5.70 4.68
N THR A 175 -9.73 4.55 4.02
CA THR A 175 -10.21 4.45 2.65
C THR A 175 -11.58 3.79 2.62
N GLN A 176 -12.55 4.50 2.04
CA GLN A 176 -13.89 3.95 1.80
C GLN A 176 -13.96 3.18 0.46
N SER A 177 -12.87 3.18 -0.31
CA SER A 177 -12.79 2.49 -1.59
C SER A 177 -12.24 1.08 -1.43
N PRO A 178 -13.04 0.03 -1.63
CA PRO A 178 -12.56 -1.35 -1.65
C PRO A 178 -11.49 -1.58 -2.72
N ILE A 179 -11.55 -0.85 -3.81
CA ILE A 179 -10.60 -0.92 -4.92
C ILE A 179 -9.21 -0.45 -4.45
N VAL A 180 -9.14 0.75 -3.85
CA VAL A 180 -7.89 1.31 -3.34
C VAL A 180 -7.32 0.40 -2.23
N PHE A 181 -8.17 -0.08 -1.33
CA PHE A 181 -7.77 -1.02 -0.30
C PHE A 181 -7.14 -2.29 -0.89
N THR A 182 -7.81 -2.92 -1.86
CA THR A 182 -7.32 -4.15 -2.50
C THR A 182 -6.01 -3.91 -3.27
N GLN A 183 -5.87 -2.77 -3.92
CA GLN A 183 -4.66 -2.39 -4.64
C GLN A 183 -3.46 -2.20 -3.69
N GLN A 184 -3.67 -1.53 -2.56
CA GLN A 184 -2.65 -1.32 -1.54
C GLN A 184 -2.26 -2.64 -0.86
N LEU A 185 -3.24 -3.44 -0.44
CA LEU A 185 -3.02 -4.76 0.14
C LEU A 185 -2.25 -5.66 -0.82
N GLY A 186 -2.63 -5.66 -2.10
CA GLY A 186 -2.00 -6.47 -3.15
C GLY A 186 -0.50 -6.25 -3.31
N ARG A 187 0.03 -5.10 -2.88
CA ARG A 187 1.48 -4.84 -2.87
C ARG A 187 2.24 -5.73 -1.89
N GLY A 188 1.59 -6.12 -0.78
CA GLY A 188 2.15 -7.03 0.21
C GLY A 188 1.96 -8.51 -0.09
N LEU A 189 1.16 -8.89 -1.07
CA LEU A 189 0.76 -10.28 -1.30
C LEU A 189 1.64 -11.04 -2.31
N ARG A 190 2.71 -10.45 -2.81
CA ARG A 190 3.65 -11.12 -3.71
C ARG A 190 4.39 -12.22 -2.98
N GLN A 191 4.55 -13.36 -3.65
CA GLN A 191 5.40 -14.42 -3.12
C GLN A 191 6.87 -13.98 -3.15
N TYR A 192 7.57 -14.25 -2.07
CA TYR A 192 9.00 -13.97 -1.95
C TYR A 192 9.63 -14.97 -0.96
N PRO A 193 10.89 -15.39 -1.15
CA PRO A 193 11.56 -16.31 -0.23
C PRO A 193 11.59 -15.77 1.21
N GLY A 194 11.21 -16.62 2.17
CA GLY A 194 11.11 -16.25 3.58
C GLY A 194 9.86 -15.45 3.96
N LYS A 195 8.88 -15.40 3.07
CA LYS A 195 7.60 -14.72 3.31
C LYS A 195 6.51 -15.77 3.49
N ASP A 196 6.28 -16.17 4.73
CA ASP A 196 5.37 -17.26 5.09
C ASP A 196 3.98 -16.78 5.50
N PHE A 197 3.78 -15.46 5.75
CA PHE A 197 2.50 -14.78 6.01
C PHE A 197 2.55 -13.30 5.66
#